data_b59ddf64ecd2df030d88684631d4e205
#
_entry.id   b59ddf64ecd2df030d88684631d4e205
#
_cell.length_a   1.000
_cell.length_b   1.000
_cell.length_c   1.000
_cell.angle_alpha   90.00
_cell.angle_beta   90.00
_cell.angle_gamma   90.00
#
_symmetry.space_group_name_H-M   'P 1'
#
loop_
_entity.id
_entity.type
_entity.pdbx_description
1 polymer ?
#
loop_
_entity_poly.entity_id
_entity_poly.type
_entity_poly.pdbx_seq_one_letter_code
_entity_poly.pdbx_strand_id
1 'polypeptide(L)'
;MSSPTKKQRVQWRVFLETAMALIDILDAELQTEREISLVWYDALVQLENAPQGVGMTELANQILFSKSGLTRVIDRMEAAGFVRRERPPEDRRVVKVLLTPAGLEALNAARAVHRRGIQEHFVAHLDPARLEALAAMLEGVREHVRPLRPGRISR
;
A
#
# COMPACT_ATOMS: atom_id res chain seq x y z
N MET A 1 -10.94 -27.85 -14.44
CA MET A 1 -9.63 -27.21 -14.31
C MET A 1 -8.67 -28.18 -13.66
N SER A 2 -7.48 -28.41 -14.26
CA SER A 2 -6.47 -29.31 -13.68
C SER A 2 -5.76 -28.64 -12.50
N SER A 3 -5.40 -29.43 -11.49
CA SER A 3 -4.61 -28.93 -10.35
C SER A 3 -3.20 -28.52 -10.81
N PRO A 4 -2.59 -27.51 -10.16
CA PRO A 4 -1.25 -27.07 -10.52
C PRO A 4 -0.22 -28.20 -10.27
N THR A 5 0.72 -28.35 -11.19
CA THR A 5 1.82 -29.31 -11.10
C THR A 5 2.76 -29.01 -9.95
N LYS A 6 3.62 -29.96 -9.54
CA LYS A 6 4.65 -29.73 -8.52
C LYS A 6 5.54 -28.54 -8.87
N LYS A 7 5.97 -28.41 -10.12
CA LYS A 7 6.81 -27.30 -10.61
C LYS A 7 6.09 -25.95 -10.45
N GLN A 8 4.82 -25.87 -10.84
CA GLN A 8 4.01 -24.65 -10.72
C GLN A 8 3.80 -24.23 -9.26
N ARG A 9 3.61 -25.19 -8.34
CA ARG A 9 3.52 -24.87 -6.91
C ARG A 9 4.82 -24.30 -6.34
N VAL A 10 5.98 -24.82 -6.78
CA VAL A 10 7.29 -24.28 -6.39
C VAL A 10 7.46 -22.84 -6.90
N GLN A 11 7.11 -22.57 -8.16
CA GLN A 11 7.18 -21.22 -8.74
C GLN A 11 6.26 -20.23 -8.02
N TRP A 12 5.04 -20.66 -7.70
CA TRP A 12 4.12 -19.88 -6.86
C TRP A 12 4.71 -19.55 -5.49
N ARG A 13 5.37 -20.53 -4.84
CA ARG A 13 5.99 -20.36 -3.54
C ARG A 13 7.13 -19.35 -3.59
N VAL A 14 7.99 -19.41 -4.58
CA VAL A 14 9.08 -18.44 -4.80
C VAL A 14 8.52 -17.02 -4.92
N PHE A 15 7.47 -16.83 -5.74
CA PHE A 15 6.82 -15.53 -5.87
C PHE A 15 6.28 -15.02 -4.54
N LEU A 16 5.55 -15.86 -3.81
CA LEU A 16 4.92 -15.47 -2.55
C LEU A 16 5.96 -15.14 -1.47
N GLU A 17 6.96 -15.99 -1.28
CA GLU A 17 8.04 -15.78 -0.30
C GLU A 17 8.83 -14.50 -0.60
N THR A 18 9.15 -14.26 -1.88
CA THR A 18 9.86 -13.04 -2.30
C THR A 18 9.02 -11.80 -2.02
N ALA A 19 7.74 -11.81 -2.40
CA ALA A 19 6.85 -10.66 -2.17
C ALA A 19 6.70 -10.35 -0.67
N MET A 20 6.53 -11.37 0.17
CA MET A 20 6.42 -11.20 1.62
C MET A 20 7.72 -10.66 2.22
N ALA A 21 8.87 -11.23 1.86
CA ALA A 21 10.17 -10.77 2.36
C ALA A 21 10.45 -9.30 1.98
N LEU A 22 10.11 -8.88 0.76
CA LEU A 22 10.25 -7.48 0.35
C LEU A 22 9.36 -6.55 1.17
N ILE A 23 8.11 -6.93 1.44
CA ILE A 23 7.19 -6.17 2.28
C ILE A 23 7.76 -6.03 3.69
N ASP A 24 8.23 -7.12 4.28
CA ASP A 24 8.77 -7.13 5.65
C ASP A 24 10.02 -6.24 5.78
N ILE A 25 10.94 -6.30 4.79
CA ILE A 25 12.16 -5.49 4.77
C ILE A 25 11.81 -4.01 4.64
N LEU A 26 10.96 -3.64 3.68
CA LEU A 26 10.56 -2.24 3.47
C LEU A 26 9.82 -1.66 4.68
N ASP A 27 8.97 -2.46 5.34
CA ASP A 27 8.30 -2.05 6.59
C ASP A 27 9.31 -1.82 7.71
N ALA A 28 10.27 -2.75 7.90
CA ALA A 28 11.30 -2.64 8.93
C ALA A 28 12.21 -1.41 8.72
N GLU A 29 12.62 -1.11 7.50
CA GLU A 29 13.41 0.07 7.16
C GLU A 29 12.66 1.38 7.46
N LEU A 30 11.39 1.47 7.03
CA LEU A 30 10.55 2.63 7.31
C LEU A 30 10.32 2.84 8.80
N GLN A 31 10.06 1.77 9.55
CA GLN A 31 9.89 1.85 11.00
C GLN A 31 11.17 2.28 11.71
N THR A 32 12.31 1.72 11.31
CA THR A 32 13.60 2.00 11.95
C THR A 32 14.06 3.44 11.69
N GLU A 33 13.87 3.94 10.47
CA GLU A 33 14.42 5.24 10.07
C GLU A 33 13.44 6.41 10.23
N ARG A 34 12.14 6.14 10.25
CA ARG A 34 11.07 7.15 10.20
C ARG A 34 9.93 6.92 11.19
N GLU A 35 9.94 5.85 11.94
CA GLU A 35 8.87 5.47 12.87
C GLU A 35 7.49 5.35 12.17
N ILE A 36 7.51 5.09 10.86
CA ILE A 36 6.34 4.94 10.00
C ILE A 36 6.28 3.51 9.47
N SER A 37 5.14 2.83 9.65
CA SER A 37 4.92 1.54 9.02
C SER A 37 4.62 1.68 7.53
N LEU A 38 4.85 0.61 6.76
CA LEU A 38 4.51 0.57 5.33
C LEU A 38 3.01 0.81 5.09
N VAL A 39 2.15 0.40 6.02
CA VAL A 39 0.70 0.70 5.97
C VAL A 39 0.42 2.20 6.14
N TRP A 40 1.14 2.88 7.03
CA TRP A 40 1.02 4.32 7.18
C TRP A 40 1.52 5.04 5.92
N TYR A 41 2.67 4.62 5.40
CA TYR A 41 3.21 5.16 4.15
C TYR A 41 2.21 5.07 3.00
N ASP A 42 1.61 3.88 2.79
CA ASP A 42 0.60 3.68 1.74
C ASP A 42 -0.64 4.58 1.96
N ALA A 43 -1.13 4.68 3.19
CA ALA A 43 -2.25 5.56 3.52
C ALA A 43 -1.93 7.05 3.23
N LEU A 44 -0.74 7.52 3.60
CA LEU A 44 -0.29 8.89 3.32
C LEU A 44 -0.20 9.17 1.80
N VAL A 45 0.29 8.19 1.01
CA VAL A 45 0.33 8.30 -0.46
C VAL A 45 -1.07 8.43 -1.04
N GLN A 46 -2.04 7.63 -0.58
CA GLN A 46 -3.43 7.73 -1.06
C GLN A 46 -4.07 9.07 -0.70
N LEU A 47 -3.80 9.58 0.51
CA LEU A 47 -4.34 10.86 0.98
C LEU A 47 -3.73 12.06 0.24
N GLU A 48 -2.45 12.00 -0.13
CA GLU A 48 -1.83 13.04 -0.96
C GLU A 48 -2.49 13.16 -2.33
N ASN A 49 -2.88 12.03 -2.94
CA ASN A 49 -3.57 12.01 -4.22
C ASN A 49 -5.04 12.47 -4.14
N ALA A 50 -5.54 12.74 -2.94
CA ALA A 50 -6.93 13.14 -2.70
C ALA A 50 -7.01 14.38 -1.78
N PRO A 51 -6.66 15.57 -2.26
CA PRO A 51 -6.59 16.79 -1.45
C PRO A 51 -7.92 17.22 -0.83
N GLN A 52 -9.04 16.72 -1.37
CA GLN A 52 -10.39 16.94 -0.82
C GLN A 52 -10.79 15.93 0.27
N GLY A 53 -9.83 15.08 0.65
CA GLY A 53 -10.04 14.00 1.62
C GLY A 53 -10.77 12.77 1.06
N VAL A 54 -10.56 11.65 1.71
CA VAL A 54 -11.09 10.32 1.34
C VAL A 54 -11.94 9.78 2.47
N GLY A 55 -13.08 9.19 2.13
CA GLY A 55 -13.90 8.43 3.09
C GLY A 55 -13.20 7.15 3.55
N MET A 56 -13.46 6.70 4.77
CA MET A 56 -12.81 5.50 5.35
C MET A 56 -12.97 4.25 4.49
N THR A 57 -14.16 4.03 3.91
CA THR A 57 -14.42 2.88 3.03
C THR A 57 -13.62 2.97 1.72
N GLU A 58 -13.53 4.15 1.15
CA GLU A 58 -12.77 4.38 -0.06
C GLU A 58 -11.27 4.20 0.20
N LEU A 59 -10.73 4.79 1.26
CA LEU A 59 -9.35 4.62 1.68
C LEU A 59 -9.01 3.13 1.89
N ALA A 60 -9.89 2.38 2.56
CA ALA A 60 -9.73 0.93 2.73
C ALA A 60 -9.68 0.15 1.41
N ASN A 61 -10.29 0.68 0.34
CA ASN A 61 -10.24 0.07 -0.99
C ASN A 61 -9.00 0.46 -1.80
N GLN A 62 -8.37 1.59 -1.47
CA GLN A 62 -7.19 2.11 -2.16
C GLN A 62 -5.89 1.53 -1.60
N ILE A 63 -5.79 1.33 -0.28
CA ILE A 63 -4.58 0.80 0.33
C ILE A 63 -4.27 -0.63 -0.13
N LEU A 64 -2.99 -0.91 -0.31
CA LEU A 64 -2.49 -2.22 -0.76
C LEU A 64 -2.49 -3.24 0.37
N PHE A 65 -2.23 -2.79 1.59
CA PHE A 65 -2.07 -3.61 2.78
C PHE A 65 -3.41 -3.83 3.51
N SER A 66 -3.37 -4.50 4.65
CA SER A 66 -4.57 -5.00 5.35
C SER A 66 -5.65 -3.93 5.59
N LYS A 67 -6.88 -4.24 5.21
CA LYS A 67 -8.07 -3.42 5.51
C LYS A 67 -8.53 -3.58 6.96
N SER A 68 -8.21 -4.72 7.58
CA SER A 68 -8.54 -4.98 8.99
C SER A 68 -7.71 -4.06 9.88
N GLY A 69 -8.39 -3.31 10.74
CA GLY A 69 -7.72 -2.39 11.64
C GLY A 69 -7.40 -1.01 11.05
N LEU A 70 -7.82 -0.66 9.82
CA LEU A 70 -7.57 0.66 9.24
C LEU A 70 -8.06 1.79 10.15
N THR A 71 -9.19 1.65 10.82
CA THR A 71 -9.67 2.65 11.79
C THR A 71 -8.61 2.93 12.86
N ARG A 72 -8.03 1.88 13.45
CA ARG A 72 -6.95 2.02 14.46
C ARG A 72 -5.67 2.62 13.87
N VAL A 73 -5.37 2.31 12.61
CA VAL A 73 -4.24 2.94 11.89
C VAL A 73 -4.47 4.44 11.79
N ILE A 74 -5.63 4.85 11.29
CA ILE A 74 -5.98 6.27 11.14
C ILE A 74 -6.08 6.98 12.50
N ASP A 75 -6.58 6.33 13.56
CA ASP A 75 -6.58 6.89 14.92
C ASP A 75 -5.17 7.23 15.40
N ARG A 76 -4.20 6.33 15.18
CA ARG A 76 -2.79 6.57 15.53
C ARG A 76 -2.16 7.65 14.66
N MET A 77 -2.45 7.68 13.36
CA MET A 77 -1.93 8.71 12.45
C MET A 77 -2.49 10.09 12.80
N GLU A 78 -3.75 10.16 13.25
CA GLU A 78 -4.37 11.39 13.73
C GLU A 78 -3.75 11.86 15.07
N ALA A 79 -3.51 10.92 15.99
CA ALA A 79 -2.80 11.21 17.24
C ALA A 79 -1.36 11.69 17.00
N ALA A 80 -0.69 11.18 15.94
CA ALA A 80 0.62 11.67 15.51
C ALA A 80 0.56 13.02 14.74
N GLY A 81 -0.63 13.53 14.44
CA GLY A 81 -0.81 14.77 13.71
C GLY A 81 -0.61 14.68 12.20
N PHE A 82 -0.50 13.47 11.63
CA PHE A 82 -0.24 13.27 10.19
C PHE A 82 -1.50 13.34 9.34
N VAL A 83 -2.63 13.06 9.92
CA VAL A 83 -3.94 13.15 9.29
C VAL A 83 -4.92 13.83 10.23
N ARG A 84 -6.03 14.28 9.68
CA ARG A 84 -7.17 14.82 10.43
C ARG A 84 -8.47 14.31 9.83
N ARG A 85 -9.50 14.19 10.65
CA ARG A 85 -10.84 13.86 10.20
C ARG A 85 -11.69 15.13 10.10
N GLU A 86 -12.43 15.24 9.01
CA GLU A 86 -13.40 16.29 8.79
C GLU A 86 -14.77 15.74 8.45
N ARG A 87 -15.80 16.48 8.80
CA ARG A 87 -17.17 16.23 8.35
C ARG A 87 -17.56 17.37 7.44
N PRO A 88 -17.73 17.12 6.13
CA PRO A 88 -18.14 18.15 5.19
C PRO A 88 -19.45 18.81 5.62
N PRO A 89 -19.58 20.12 5.49
CA PRO A 89 -20.81 20.84 5.87
C PRO A 89 -22.05 20.34 5.11
N GLU A 90 -21.86 19.93 3.86
CA GLU A 90 -22.88 19.43 2.95
C GLU A 90 -23.42 18.04 3.32
N ASP A 91 -22.60 17.19 3.98
CA ASP A 91 -23.04 15.89 4.50
C ASP A 91 -22.23 15.48 5.74
N ARG A 92 -22.79 15.79 6.90
CA ARG A 92 -22.17 15.48 8.22
C ARG A 92 -22.16 13.98 8.56
N ARG A 93 -22.80 13.13 7.77
CA ARG A 93 -22.76 11.66 7.95
C ARG A 93 -21.47 11.07 7.42
N VAL A 94 -20.84 11.75 6.48
CA VAL A 94 -19.57 11.34 5.88
C VAL A 94 -18.40 11.88 6.72
N VAL A 95 -17.48 11.00 7.09
CA VAL A 95 -16.19 11.38 7.69
C VAL A 95 -15.11 11.21 6.63
N LYS A 96 -14.43 12.29 6.29
CA LYS A 96 -13.28 12.28 5.40
C LYS A 96 -11.98 12.35 6.20
N VAL A 97 -10.97 11.64 5.74
CA VAL A 97 -9.59 11.71 6.23
C VAL A 97 -8.79 12.57 5.27
N LEU A 98 -8.06 13.53 5.81
CA LEU A 98 -7.23 14.47 5.06
C LEU A 98 -5.79 14.39 5.54
N LEU A 99 -4.87 14.60 4.62
CA LEU A 99 -3.44 14.77 4.93
C LEU A 99 -3.21 16.14 5.57
N THR A 100 -2.36 16.18 6.60
CA THR A 100 -1.90 17.45 7.19
C THR A 100 -0.55 17.87 6.58
N PRO A 101 -0.11 19.13 6.77
CA PRO A 101 1.25 19.53 6.41
C PRO A 101 2.32 18.65 7.07
N ALA A 102 2.17 18.31 8.35
CA ALA A 102 3.08 17.41 9.06
C ALA A 102 3.07 15.99 8.45
N GLY A 103 1.90 15.50 8.04
CA GLY A 103 1.78 14.23 7.33
C GLY A 103 2.48 14.24 5.96
N LEU A 104 2.42 15.35 5.23
CA LEU A 104 3.12 15.51 3.96
C LEU A 104 4.64 15.54 4.16
N GLU A 105 5.14 16.21 5.18
CA GLU A 105 6.56 16.21 5.53
C GLU A 105 7.04 14.79 5.89
N ALA A 106 6.30 14.08 6.73
CA ALA A 106 6.57 12.70 7.10
C ALA A 106 6.58 11.76 5.86
N LEU A 107 5.62 11.91 4.96
CA LEU A 107 5.56 11.17 3.70
C LEU A 107 6.78 11.44 2.82
N ASN A 108 7.20 12.69 2.67
CA ASN A 108 8.36 13.06 1.86
C ASN A 108 9.66 12.48 2.42
N ALA A 109 9.82 12.49 3.73
CA ALA A 109 10.96 11.85 4.40
C ALA A 109 10.94 10.32 4.22
N ALA A 110 9.78 9.69 4.35
CA ALA A 110 9.61 8.25 4.16
C ALA A 110 9.82 7.79 2.71
N ARG A 111 9.50 8.62 1.72
CA ARG A 111 9.74 8.33 0.29
C ARG A 111 11.19 8.06 -0.05
N ALA A 112 12.12 8.75 0.58
CA ALA A 112 13.55 8.54 0.34
C ALA A 112 13.96 7.13 0.78
N VAL A 113 13.52 6.70 1.97
CA VAL A 113 13.77 5.35 2.50
C VAL A 113 13.11 4.30 1.61
N HIS A 114 11.83 4.45 1.33
CA HIS A 114 11.07 3.49 0.53
C HIS A 114 11.64 3.30 -0.89
N ARG A 115 12.02 4.40 -1.57
CA ARG A 115 12.64 4.32 -2.91
C ARG A 115 14.00 3.66 -2.87
N ARG A 116 14.82 3.95 -1.85
CA ARG A 116 16.10 3.29 -1.67
C ARG A 116 15.91 1.78 -1.46
N GLY A 117 15.01 1.38 -0.58
CA GLY A 117 14.72 -0.03 -0.32
C GLY A 117 14.24 -0.77 -1.57
N ILE A 118 13.33 -0.19 -2.37
CA ILE A 118 12.94 -0.77 -3.67
C ILE A 118 14.15 -0.92 -4.60
N GLN A 119 14.99 0.10 -4.71
CA GLN A 119 16.17 0.05 -5.56
C GLN A 119 17.13 -1.04 -5.11
N GLU A 120 17.42 -1.12 -3.82
CA GLU A 120 18.43 -2.02 -3.25
C GLU A 120 17.94 -3.48 -3.24
N HIS A 121 16.71 -3.72 -2.84
CA HIS A 121 16.23 -5.09 -2.59
C HIS A 121 15.49 -5.71 -3.78
N PHE A 122 15.11 -4.91 -4.78
CA PHE A 122 14.36 -5.42 -5.92
C PHE A 122 14.95 -5.01 -7.27
N VAL A 123 15.04 -3.72 -7.56
CA VAL A 123 15.43 -3.25 -8.91
C VAL A 123 16.87 -3.63 -9.25
N ALA A 124 17.81 -3.52 -8.32
CA ALA A 124 19.22 -3.84 -8.53
C ALA A 124 19.48 -5.31 -8.89
N HIS A 125 18.52 -6.20 -8.64
CA HIS A 125 18.64 -7.64 -8.93
C HIS A 125 18.02 -8.06 -10.27
N LEU A 126 17.44 -7.13 -11.02
CA LEU A 126 16.80 -7.37 -12.31
C LEU A 126 17.33 -6.39 -13.35
N ASP A 127 17.73 -6.90 -14.52
CA ASP A 127 17.97 -6.01 -15.65
C ASP A 127 16.63 -5.39 -16.14
N PRO A 128 16.69 -4.26 -16.86
CA PRO A 128 15.47 -3.55 -17.29
C PRO A 128 14.50 -4.43 -18.09
N ALA A 129 15.00 -5.32 -18.95
CA ALA A 129 14.17 -6.19 -19.77
C ALA A 129 13.44 -7.24 -18.93
N ARG A 130 14.10 -7.80 -17.91
CA ARG A 130 13.47 -8.73 -16.96
C ARG A 130 12.44 -8.05 -16.07
N LEU A 131 12.71 -6.82 -15.63
CA LEU A 131 11.79 -6.05 -14.83
C LEU A 131 10.50 -5.73 -15.63
N GLU A 132 10.65 -5.31 -16.89
CA GLU A 132 9.53 -5.08 -17.79
C GLU A 132 8.72 -6.35 -18.06
N ALA A 133 9.40 -7.47 -18.36
CA ALA A 133 8.76 -8.76 -18.58
C ALA A 133 7.99 -9.25 -17.33
N LEU A 134 8.57 -9.09 -16.13
CA LEU A 134 7.91 -9.42 -14.87
C LEU A 134 6.65 -8.60 -14.66
N ALA A 135 6.73 -7.28 -14.88
CA ALA A 135 5.58 -6.38 -14.76
C ALA A 135 4.46 -6.77 -15.73
N ALA A 136 4.78 -7.05 -16.99
CA ALA A 136 3.80 -7.47 -18.00
C ALA A 136 3.13 -8.82 -17.65
N MET A 137 3.90 -9.79 -17.15
CA MET A 137 3.35 -11.09 -16.71
C MET A 137 2.42 -10.93 -15.50
N LEU A 138 2.79 -10.11 -14.54
CA LEU A 138 2.00 -9.87 -13.34
C LEU A 138 0.73 -9.05 -13.62
N GLU A 139 0.75 -8.20 -14.64
CA GLU A 139 -0.42 -7.38 -15.00
C GLU A 139 -1.63 -8.25 -15.35
N GLY A 140 -1.47 -9.27 -16.19
CA GLY A 140 -2.57 -10.19 -16.52
C GLY A 140 -3.13 -10.91 -15.29
N VAL A 141 -2.28 -11.31 -14.36
CA VAL A 141 -2.72 -11.92 -13.09
C VAL A 141 -3.43 -10.87 -12.23
N ARG A 142 -2.91 -9.65 -12.14
CA ARG A 142 -3.48 -8.54 -11.37
C ARG A 142 -4.89 -8.20 -11.86
N GLU A 143 -5.09 -8.09 -13.16
CA GLU A 143 -6.40 -7.82 -13.75
C GLU A 143 -7.42 -8.92 -13.41
N HIS A 144 -6.99 -10.17 -13.45
CA HIS A 144 -7.84 -11.30 -13.09
C HIS A 144 -8.24 -11.30 -11.60
N VAL A 145 -7.27 -11.10 -10.69
CA VAL A 145 -7.54 -11.19 -9.24
C VAL A 145 -8.12 -9.93 -8.63
N ARG A 146 -7.95 -8.77 -9.27
CA ARG A 146 -8.42 -7.47 -8.75
C ARG A 146 -9.92 -7.44 -8.42
N PRO A 147 -10.84 -7.91 -9.28
CA PRO A 147 -12.27 -7.95 -8.97
C PRO A 147 -12.63 -9.00 -7.92
N LEU A 148 -11.76 -10.01 -7.69
CA LEU A 148 -12.00 -11.09 -6.74
C LEU A 148 -11.61 -10.72 -5.30
N ARG A 149 -10.95 -9.57 -5.07
CA ARG A 149 -10.53 -9.15 -3.71
C ARG A 149 -11.75 -8.91 -2.82
N PRO A 150 -11.84 -9.58 -1.64
CA PRO A 150 -12.93 -9.36 -0.70
C PRO A 150 -13.05 -7.87 -0.32
N GLY A 151 -14.26 -7.31 -0.40
CA GLY A 151 -14.56 -5.94 0.00
C GLY A 151 -14.38 -4.86 -1.08
N ARG A 152 -14.09 -5.21 -2.34
CA ARG A 152 -14.37 -4.33 -3.48
C ARG A 152 -15.79 -4.58 -3.97
N ILE A 153 -16.70 -3.72 -3.56
CA ILE A 153 -18.02 -3.62 -4.22
C ILE A 153 -17.73 -2.93 -5.56
N SER A 154 -17.91 -3.68 -6.66
CA SER A 154 -17.99 -3.08 -7.99
C SER A 154 -19.18 -2.09 -7.98
N ARG A 155 -18.93 -0.83 -8.23
CA ARG A 155 -19.94 0.12 -8.67
C ARG A 155 -19.84 0.27 -10.16
#